data_8a8f15ed4567d7e52a4c98dde8ac87ad
#
_entry.id   8a8f15ed4567d7e52a4c98dde8ac87ad
#
_cell.length_a   1.000
_cell.length_b   1.000
_cell.length_c   1.000
_cell.angle_alpha   90.00
_cell.angle_beta   90.00
_cell.angle_gamma   90.00
#
_symmetry.space_group_name_H-M   'P 1'
#
loop_
_entity.id
_entity.type
_entity.pdbx_description
1 polymer ?
#
loop_
_entity_poly.entity_id
_entity_poly.type
_entity_poly.pdbx_seq_one_letter_code
_entity_poly.pdbx_strand_id
1 'polypeptide(L)'
;MAEIILKTDNPGRVTDLIKRAIASELDRLEKSLKFTKKRLHYFEDKYNQPSHQLKSKLRAEDMEGGDLEYLEWAGEYQLFLELEEQIKVLKSLEYVNP
;
A
#
# COMPACT_ATOMS: atom_id res chain seq x y z
N MET A 1 17.14 15.34 2.48
CA MET A 1 16.14 14.78 3.42
C MET A 1 15.54 15.90 4.26
N ALA A 2 14.29 15.80 4.57
CA ALA A 2 13.59 16.77 5.40
C ALA A 2 13.35 16.19 6.79
N GLU A 3 13.10 17.07 7.75
CA GLU A 3 12.87 16.69 9.13
C GLU A 3 11.47 17.10 9.56
N ILE A 4 10.87 16.28 10.42
CA ILE A 4 9.64 16.62 11.12
C ILE A 4 9.99 16.74 12.60
N ILE A 5 9.67 17.88 13.19
CA ILE A 5 9.97 18.14 14.60
C ILE A 5 8.68 18.15 15.39
N LEU A 6 8.60 17.30 16.42
CA LEU A 6 7.46 17.22 17.32
C LEU A 6 7.90 17.72 18.69
N LYS A 7 7.18 18.67 19.25
CA LYS A 7 7.47 19.22 20.57
C LYS A 7 6.55 18.59 21.61
N THR A 8 7.11 18.19 22.73
CA THR A 8 6.38 17.56 23.81
C THR A 8 7.05 17.80 25.15
N ASP A 9 6.28 17.78 26.23
CA ASP A 9 6.81 17.88 27.58
C ASP A 9 7.40 16.56 28.07
N ASN A 10 7.13 15.45 27.37
CA ASN A 10 7.62 14.13 27.78
C ASN A 10 8.19 13.37 26.56
N PRO A 11 9.37 13.79 26.08
CA PRO A 11 9.92 13.24 24.83
C PRO A 11 10.19 11.74 24.88
N GLY A 12 10.65 11.22 25.99
CA GLY A 12 10.95 9.79 26.10
C GLY A 12 9.71 8.93 25.93
N ARG A 13 8.66 9.28 26.64
CA ARG A 13 7.40 8.51 26.56
C ARG A 13 6.70 8.67 25.21
N VAL A 14 6.67 9.89 24.70
CA VAL A 14 6.02 10.15 23.41
C VAL A 14 6.77 9.45 22.28
N THR A 15 8.10 9.46 22.28
CA THR A 15 8.89 8.76 21.27
C THR A 15 8.58 7.27 21.27
N ASP A 16 8.51 6.65 22.45
CA ASP A 16 8.16 5.23 22.56
C ASP A 16 6.78 4.94 21.97
N LEU A 17 5.80 5.76 22.32
CA LEU A 17 4.43 5.59 21.81
C LEU A 17 4.34 5.79 20.31
N ILE A 18 5.08 6.78 19.75
CA ILE A 18 5.12 7.03 18.32
C ILE A 18 5.74 5.83 17.60
N LYS A 19 6.84 5.30 18.10
CA LYS A 19 7.48 4.12 17.50
C LYS A 19 6.52 2.93 17.47
N ARG A 20 5.78 2.72 18.56
CA ARG A 20 4.78 1.65 18.61
C ARG A 20 3.66 1.88 17.60
N ALA A 21 3.18 3.11 17.49
CA ALA A 21 2.11 3.46 16.56
C ALA A 21 2.56 3.21 15.11
N ILE A 22 3.77 3.61 14.78
CA ILE A 22 4.32 3.40 13.44
C ILE A 22 4.51 1.90 13.15
N ALA A 23 5.03 1.16 14.11
CA ALA A 23 5.21 -0.29 13.96
C ALA A 23 3.86 -0.99 13.76
N SER A 24 2.83 -0.58 14.49
CA SER A 24 1.49 -1.13 14.35
C SER A 24 0.88 -0.81 12.98
N GLU A 25 1.05 0.43 12.53
CA GLU A 25 0.55 0.82 11.21
C GLU A 25 1.29 0.07 10.08
N LEU A 26 2.61 -0.08 10.22
CA LEU A 26 3.40 -0.82 9.25
C LEU A 26 2.94 -2.28 9.16
N ASP A 27 2.69 -2.91 10.31
CA ASP A 27 2.17 -4.28 10.35
C ASP A 27 0.81 -4.37 9.66
N ARG A 28 -0.08 -3.41 9.91
CA ARG A 28 -1.39 -3.35 9.26
C ARG A 28 -1.27 -3.22 7.74
N LEU A 29 -0.38 -2.34 7.28
CA LEU A 29 -0.15 -2.12 5.86
C LEU A 29 0.43 -3.36 5.18
N GLU A 30 1.36 -4.04 5.84
CA GLU A 30 1.97 -5.25 5.29
C GLU A 30 0.98 -6.40 5.18
N LYS A 31 0.08 -6.53 6.15
CA LYS A 31 -1.00 -7.53 6.08
C LYS A 31 -1.97 -7.23 4.95
N SER A 32 -2.34 -5.96 4.80
CA SER A 32 -3.21 -5.53 3.70
C SER A 32 -2.55 -5.77 2.34
N LEU A 33 -1.24 -5.50 2.24
CA LEU A 33 -0.49 -5.75 1.01
C LEU A 33 -0.50 -7.23 0.64
N LYS A 34 -0.28 -8.09 1.62
CA LYS A 34 -0.29 -9.55 1.41
C LYS A 34 -1.65 -10.01 0.89
N PHE A 35 -2.73 -9.51 1.48
CA PHE A 35 -4.08 -9.83 1.07
C PHE A 35 -4.36 -9.34 -0.36
N THR A 36 -3.95 -8.11 -0.67
CA THR A 36 -4.13 -7.53 -2.00
C THR A 36 -3.35 -8.31 -3.06
N LYS A 37 -2.13 -8.75 -2.74
CA LYS A 37 -1.35 -9.59 -3.66
C LYS A 37 -2.07 -10.89 -4.02
N LYS A 38 -2.74 -11.51 -3.05
CA LYS A 38 -3.52 -12.73 -3.32
C LYS A 38 -4.66 -12.45 -4.29
N ARG A 39 -5.33 -11.33 -4.13
CA ARG A 39 -6.42 -10.95 -5.02
C ARG A 39 -5.91 -10.64 -6.43
N LEU A 40 -4.77 -9.97 -6.52
CA LEU A 40 -4.15 -9.71 -7.83
C LEU A 40 -3.74 -11.00 -8.53
N HIS A 41 -3.17 -11.95 -7.80
CA HIS A 41 -2.79 -13.24 -8.38
C HIS A 41 -4.02 -13.99 -8.91
N TYR A 42 -5.15 -13.91 -8.20
CA TYR A 42 -6.39 -14.51 -8.67
C TYR A 42 -6.78 -13.99 -10.07
N PHE A 43 -6.75 -12.66 -10.25
CA PHE A 43 -7.07 -12.06 -11.55
C PHE A 43 -6.00 -12.33 -12.60
N GLU A 44 -4.73 -12.27 -12.21
CA GLU A 44 -3.62 -12.53 -13.13
C GLU A 44 -3.67 -13.94 -13.69
N ASP A 45 -3.99 -14.91 -12.83
CA ASP A 45 -4.12 -16.31 -13.25
C ASP A 45 -5.37 -16.50 -14.12
N LYS A 46 -6.47 -15.88 -13.74
CA LYS A 46 -7.73 -16.02 -14.47
C LYS A 46 -7.64 -15.47 -15.88
N TYR A 47 -6.98 -14.34 -16.07
CA TYR A 47 -6.88 -13.65 -17.37
C TYR A 47 -5.53 -13.82 -18.03
N ASN A 48 -4.62 -14.55 -17.41
CA ASN A 48 -3.27 -14.80 -17.91
C ASN A 48 -2.58 -13.51 -18.32
N GLN A 49 -2.61 -12.52 -17.43
CA GLN A 49 -2.08 -11.18 -17.70
C GLN A 49 -1.58 -10.56 -16.41
N PRO A 50 -0.39 -9.91 -16.43
CA PRO A 50 0.12 -9.21 -15.25
C PRO A 50 -0.65 -7.92 -14.99
N SER A 51 -0.81 -7.59 -13.70
CA SER A 51 -1.59 -6.41 -13.29
C SER A 51 -1.02 -5.10 -13.81
N HIS A 52 0.30 -5.01 -13.96
CA HIS A 52 0.92 -3.75 -14.41
C HIS A 52 0.54 -3.38 -15.83
N GLN A 53 -0.01 -4.30 -16.61
CA GLN A 53 -0.45 -4.04 -17.98
C GLN A 53 -1.88 -3.51 -18.07
N LEU A 54 -2.61 -3.46 -16.95
CA LEU A 54 -4.00 -3.00 -16.97
C LEU A 54 -4.16 -1.54 -17.37
N LYS A 55 -3.20 -0.71 -17.02
CA LYS A 55 -3.35 0.74 -17.05
C LYS A 55 -3.56 1.36 -18.42
N SER A 56 -3.03 0.77 -19.45
CA SER A 56 -2.95 1.45 -20.75
C SER A 56 -3.73 0.78 -21.86
N LYS A 57 -4.17 -0.45 -21.66
CA LYS A 57 -4.68 -1.25 -22.77
C LYS A 57 -6.10 -1.72 -22.61
N LEU A 58 -6.60 -1.78 -21.38
CA LEU A 58 -7.94 -2.29 -21.14
C LEU A 58 -8.84 -1.19 -20.60
N ARG A 59 -9.89 -0.92 -21.34
CA ARG A 59 -10.98 -0.07 -20.88
C ARG A 59 -12.15 -0.99 -20.59
N ALA A 60 -13.02 -0.58 -19.67
CA ALA A 60 -14.17 -1.39 -19.30
C ALA A 60 -15.00 -1.78 -20.53
N GLU A 61 -15.10 -0.91 -21.50
CA GLU A 61 -15.83 -1.11 -22.74
C GLU A 61 -15.23 -2.19 -23.64
N ASP A 62 -13.94 -2.54 -23.45
CA ASP A 62 -13.26 -3.56 -24.23
C ASP A 62 -13.43 -4.96 -23.65
N MET A 63 -14.12 -5.07 -22.49
CA MET A 63 -14.25 -6.34 -21.78
C MET A 63 -15.69 -6.77 -21.76
N GLU A 64 -16.08 -7.57 -22.74
CA GLU A 64 -17.43 -8.11 -22.78
C GLU A 64 -17.71 -8.98 -21.55
N GLY A 65 -18.70 -8.60 -20.76
CA GLY A 65 -19.12 -9.35 -19.59
C GLY A 65 -18.16 -9.37 -18.42
N GLY A 66 -17.02 -8.68 -18.56
CA GLY A 66 -15.98 -8.64 -17.53
C GLY A 66 -15.78 -7.28 -16.89
N ASP A 67 -16.66 -6.33 -17.12
CA ASP A 67 -16.50 -4.95 -16.71
C ASP A 67 -16.31 -4.80 -15.20
N LEU A 68 -17.13 -5.51 -14.42
CA LEU A 68 -17.06 -5.43 -12.96
C LEU A 68 -15.76 -6.04 -12.43
N GLU A 69 -15.36 -7.18 -12.95
CA GLU A 69 -14.10 -7.82 -12.57
C GLU A 69 -12.90 -6.94 -12.96
N TYR A 70 -12.96 -6.32 -14.12
CA TYR A 70 -11.90 -5.41 -14.54
C TYR A 70 -11.77 -4.24 -13.58
N LEU A 71 -12.90 -3.64 -13.20
CA LEU A 71 -12.91 -2.53 -12.26
C LEU A 71 -12.40 -2.95 -10.88
N GLU A 72 -12.78 -4.14 -10.41
CA GLU A 72 -12.27 -4.68 -9.16
C GLU A 72 -10.76 -4.90 -9.23
N TRP A 73 -10.28 -5.49 -10.31
CA TRP A 73 -8.86 -5.75 -10.51
C TRP A 73 -8.07 -4.44 -10.56
N ALA A 74 -8.55 -3.47 -11.32
CA ALA A 74 -7.90 -2.16 -11.42
C ALA A 74 -7.85 -1.46 -10.06
N GLY A 75 -8.94 -1.52 -9.29
CA GLY A 75 -9.00 -0.97 -7.95
C GLY A 75 -8.02 -1.64 -6.99
N GLU A 76 -7.94 -2.97 -7.04
CA GLU A 76 -6.97 -3.72 -6.23
C GLU A 76 -5.53 -3.37 -6.61
N TYR A 77 -5.26 -3.19 -7.88
CA TYR A 77 -3.92 -2.81 -8.31
C TYR A 77 -3.55 -1.41 -7.84
N GLN A 78 -4.47 -0.45 -7.89
CA GLN A 78 -4.24 0.88 -7.35
C GLN A 78 -3.98 0.83 -5.84
N LEU A 79 -4.75 0.03 -5.12
CA LEU A 79 -4.54 -0.16 -3.70
C LEU A 79 -3.17 -0.79 -3.42
N PHE A 80 -2.77 -1.77 -4.21
CA PHE A 80 -1.46 -2.41 -4.11
C PHE A 80 -0.33 -1.38 -4.24
N LEU A 81 -0.40 -0.52 -5.25
CA LEU A 81 0.62 0.50 -5.47
C LEU A 81 0.68 1.49 -4.31
N GLU A 82 -0.49 1.89 -3.81
CA GLU A 82 -0.57 2.81 -2.68
C GLU A 82 -0.02 2.21 -1.40
N LEU A 83 -0.33 0.94 -1.13
CA LEU A 83 0.20 0.24 0.05
C LEU A 83 1.72 0.10 -0.02
N GLU A 84 2.25 -0.24 -1.20
CA GLU A 84 3.70 -0.31 -1.38
C GLU A 84 4.38 1.03 -1.10
N GLU A 85 3.79 2.10 -1.60
CA GLU A 85 4.31 3.45 -1.39
C GLU A 85 4.28 3.83 0.09
N GLN A 86 3.18 3.59 0.77
CA GLN A 86 3.04 3.90 2.19
C GLN A 86 4.05 3.11 3.04
N ILE A 87 4.22 1.83 2.75
CA ILE A 87 5.19 0.99 3.45
C ILE A 87 6.61 1.51 3.24
N LYS A 88 6.94 1.85 2.01
CA LYS A 88 8.25 2.39 1.67
C LYS A 88 8.53 3.68 2.43
N VAL A 89 7.56 4.58 2.46
CA VAL A 89 7.67 5.86 3.17
C VAL A 89 7.91 5.62 4.66
N LEU A 90 7.12 4.76 5.29
CA LEU A 90 7.28 4.47 6.71
C LEU A 90 8.63 3.81 7.03
N LYS A 91 9.09 2.90 6.17
CA LYS A 91 10.38 2.23 6.38
C LYS A 91 11.57 3.16 6.21
N SER A 92 11.37 4.28 5.51
CA SER A 92 12.45 5.26 5.31
C SER A 92 12.67 6.19 6.50
N LEU A 93 11.77 6.16 7.49
CA LEU A 93 11.87 7.04 8.65
C LEU A 93 13.10 6.73 9.50
N GLU A 94 13.77 7.77 9.91
CA GLU A 94 14.88 7.70 10.85
C GLU A 94 14.54 8.52 12.10
N TYR A 95 14.79 7.93 13.26
CA TYR A 95 14.58 8.62 14.52
C TYR A 95 15.89 9.28 14.92
N VAL A 96 15.91 10.60 14.98
CA VAL A 96 17.11 11.36 15.33
C VAL A 96 17.02 11.80 16.77
N ASN A 97 17.97 11.37 17.58
CA ASN A 97 18.11 11.85 18.96
C ASN A 97 18.99 13.08 18.96
N PRO A 98 18.51 14.20 19.54
CA PRO A 98 19.32 15.40 19.64
C PRO A 98 20.49 15.25 20.60
#